data_ab97823ec03c4e75f0c1516deff457b3
#
_entry.id   ab97823ec03c4e75f0c1516deff457b3
#
_cell.length_a   1.000
_cell.length_b   1.000
_cell.length_c   1.000
_cell.angle_alpha   90.00
_cell.angle_beta   90.00
_cell.angle_gamma   90.00
#
_symmetry.space_group_name_H-M   'P 1'
#
loop_
_entity.id
_entity.type
_entity.pdbx_description
1 polymer ?
#
loop_
_entity_poly.entity_id
_entity_poly.type
_entity_poly.pdbx_seq_one_letter_code
_entity_poly.pdbx_strand_id
1 'polypeptide(L)'
;MMSHSHYDPYNTDHSYATKVAMECRMIAQAWGHNPGEKVLGAPQLYLFEPHQSEQMQWKPDTFLDITDVWDKKRAAIECMQGQEHLWNFYTNLAENRGNHFRRNSGGMAGGRPARYAEGFQSVYPRTVDEL
;
A
#
# COMPACT_ATOMS: atom_id res chain seq x y z
N MET A 1 3.33 3.40 -8.07
CA MET A 1 3.29 4.53 -7.12
C MET A 1 2.55 4.10 -5.86
N MET A 2 2.89 4.67 -4.71
CA MET A 2 2.16 4.45 -3.45
C MET A 2 1.88 5.78 -2.79
N SER A 3 0.71 5.91 -2.13
CA SER A 3 0.32 7.09 -1.39
C SER A 3 -0.58 6.73 -0.21
N HIS A 4 -1.05 7.73 0.52
CA HIS A 4 -1.98 7.58 1.64
C HIS A 4 -3.41 7.26 1.20
N SER A 5 -4.34 7.06 2.14
CA SER A 5 -5.76 6.91 1.82
C SER A 5 -6.35 8.20 1.24
N HIS A 6 -7.42 8.06 0.46
CA HIS A 6 -8.14 9.23 -0.10
C HIS A 6 -8.78 10.11 0.98
N TYR A 7 -9.16 9.49 2.08
CA TYR A 7 -9.82 10.14 3.19
C TYR A 7 -9.05 9.83 4.47
N ASP A 8 -8.63 10.86 5.18
CA ASP A 8 -8.03 10.79 6.50
C ASP A 8 -8.55 11.96 7.34
N PRO A 9 -9.49 11.72 8.27
CA PRO A 9 -10.05 12.77 9.10
C PRO A 9 -9.08 13.30 10.17
N TYR A 10 -7.98 12.61 10.40
CA TYR A 10 -6.99 12.96 11.42
C TYR A 10 -5.80 13.73 10.87
N ASN A 11 -5.42 13.42 9.61
CA ASN A 11 -4.24 13.99 8.97
C ASN A 11 -4.60 14.47 7.56
N THR A 12 -4.96 15.73 7.42
CA THR A 12 -5.43 16.30 6.14
C THR A 12 -4.34 16.31 5.06
N ASP A 13 -3.07 16.38 5.45
CA ASP A 13 -1.91 16.30 4.57
C ASP A 13 -1.81 14.93 3.86
N HIS A 14 -2.27 13.85 4.47
CA HIS A 14 -2.32 12.52 3.86
C HIS A 14 -3.22 12.50 2.62
N SER A 15 -4.44 13.01 2.76
CA SER A 15 -5.41 13.11 1.65
C SER A 15 -4.89 14.04 0.54
N TYR A 16 -4.17 15.09 0.93
CA TYR A 16 -3.56 16.02 -0.01
C TYR A 16 -2.44 15.37 -0.81
N ALA A 17 -1.56 14.60 -0.14
CA ALA A 17 -0.49 13.85 -0.81
C ALA A 17 -1.06 12.88 -1.86
N THR A 18 -2.20 12.25 -1.59
CA THR A 18 -2.86 11.37 -2.56
C THR A 18 -3.43 12.11 -3.76
N LYS A 19 -4.02 13.29 -3.56
CA LYS A 19 -4.45 14.14 -4.68
C LYS A 19 -3.28 14.51 -5.58
N VAL A 20 -2.17 14.95 -4.98
CA VAL A 20 -0.94 15.26 -5.74
C VAL A 20 -0.42 14.04 -6.49
N ALA A 21 -0.40 12.87 -5.87
CA ALA A 21 0.01 11.63 -6.55
C ALA A 21 -0.88 11.29 -7.76
N MET A 22 -2.19 11.51 -7.67
CA MET A 22 -3.12 11.31 -8.78
C MET A 22 -2.86 12.31 -9.93
N GLU A 23 -2.61 13.57 -9.61
CA GLU A 23 -2.25 14.58 -10.59
C GLU A 23 -0.91 14.25 -11.26
N CYS A 24 0.10 13.89 -10.49
CA CYS A 24 1.40 13.46 -11.03
C CYS A 24 1.26 12.25 -11.96
N ARG A 25 0.40 11.29 -11.61
CA ARG A 25 0.12 10.14 -12.48
C ARG A 25 -0.50 10.57 -13.81
N MET A 26 -1.41 11.53 -13.79
CA MET A 26 -2.03 12.06 -15.00
C MET A 26 -1.00 12.79 -15.86
N ILE A 27 -0.17 13.63 -15.26
CA ILE A 27 0.90 14.36 -15.94
C ILE A 27 1.94 13.41 -16.55
N ALA A 28 2.29 12.33 -15.86
CA ALA A 28 3.29 11.37 -16.31
C ALA A 28 2.94 10.65 -17.63
N GLN A 29 1.67 10.64 -18.02
CA GLN A 29 1.20 10.09 -19.31
C GLN A 29 0.88 11.19 -20.33
N ALA A 30 0.95 12.48 -19.97
CA ALA A 30 0.61 13.57 -20.84
C ALA A 30 1.76 13.88 -21.81
N TRP A 31 1.55 13.54 -23.08
CA TRP A 31 2.47 13.91 -24.15
C TRP A 31 2.53 15.44 -24.30
N GLY A 32 3.72 16.00 -24.25
CA GLY A 32 3.91 17.45 -24.42
C GLY A 32 3.94 18.27 -23.13
N HIS A 33 3.70 17.65 -21.97
CA HIS A 33 3.91 18.33 -20.70
C HIS A 33 5.40 18.69 -20.50
N ASN A 34 6.29 17.81 -20.93
CA ASN A 34 7.74 18.04 -20.95
C ASN A 34 8.29 17.66 -22.33
N PRO A 35 8.30 18.60 -23.30
CA PRO A 35 8.71 18.30 -24.67
C PRO A 35 10.13 17.72 -24.75
N GLY A 36 10.27 16.61 -25.45
CA GLY A 36 11.54 15.90 -25.60
C GLY A 36 11.78 14.80 -24.56
N GLU A 37 10.98 14.73 -23.52
CA GLU A 37 11.06 13.66 -22.53
C GLU A 37 10.12 12.47 -22.86
N LYS A 38 10.55 11.29 -22.45
CA LYS A 38 9.74 10.08 -22.60
C LYS A 38 8.60 10.07 -21.59
N VAL A 39 7.36 9.89 -22.07
CA VAL A 39 6.22 9.65 -21.17
C VAL A 39 6.37 8.31 -20.45
N LEU A 40 6.10 8.30 -19.16
CA LEU A 40 6.19 7.10 -18.33
C LEU A 40 4.97 6.20 -18.43
N GLY A 41 3.88 6.71 -19.05
CA GLY A 41 2.58 6.05 -19.05
C GLY A 41 1.82 6.24 -17.74
N ALA A 42 0.84 5.39 -17.49
CA ALA A 42 -0.05 5.46 -16.34
C ALA A 42 0.35 4.42 -15.27
N PRO A 43 1.28 4.72 -14.36
CA PRO A 43 1.68 3.76 -13.34
C PRO A 43 0.52 3.40 -12.43
N GLN A 44 0.46 2.15 -11.95
CA GLN A 44 -0.50 1.77 -10.92
C GLN A 44 -0.28 2.59 -9.65
N LEU A 45 -1.37 3.04 -9.04
CA LEU A 45 -1.36 3.76 -7.79
C LEU A 45 -2.04 2.91 -6.71
N TYR A 46 -1.30 2.64 -5.66
CA TYR A 46 -1.76 1.93 -4.48
C TYR A 46 -1.78 2.85 -3.27
N LEU A 47 -2.80 2.68 -2.45
CA LEU A 47 -2.90 3.32 -1.16
C LEU A 47 -2.47 2.33 -0.09
N PHE A 48 -1.45 2.66 0.68
CA PHE A 48 -1.03 1.84 1.81
C PHE A 48 -2.03 1.97 2.97
N GLU A 49 -2.01 0.99 3.86
CA GLU A 49 -2.95 0.89 4.96
C GLU A 49 -2.79 2.04 5.96
N PRO A 50 -3.84 2.83 6.19
CA PRO A 50 -3.83 3.87 7.21
C PRO A 50 -3.95 3.26 8.61
N HIS A 51 -3.57 4.03 9.64
CA HIS A 51 -3.60 3.57 11.02
C HIS A 51 -4.99 3.14 11.50
N GLN A 52 -6.05 3.79 11.03
CA GLN A 52 -7.45 3.48 11.37
C GLN A 52 -8.26 3.23 10.10
N SER A 53 -7.99 2.11 9.47
CA SER A 53 -8.54 1.75 8.15
C SER A 53 -10.07 1.79 8.09
N GLU A 54 -10.75 1.35 9.15
CA GLU A 54 -12.21 1.32 9.23
C GLU A 54 -12.83 2.72 9.14
N GLN A 55 -12.19 3.71 9.75
CA GLN A 55 -12.67 5.09 9.77
C GLN A 55 -12.35 5.85 8.48
N MET A 56 -11.37 5.36 7.73
CA MET A 56 -10.87 5.99 6.51
C MET A 56 -11.45 5.39 5.23
N GLN A 57 -12.49 4.57 5.34
CA GLN A 57 -13.16 3.89 4.21
C GLN A 57 -12.16 3.12 3.33
N TRP A 58 -11.04 2.69 3.94
CA TRP A 58 -9.99 1.97 3.25
C TRP A 58 -10.25 0.47 3.30
N LYS A 59 -10.14 -0.18 2.15
CA LYS A 59 -10.35 -1.61 2.03
C LYS A 59 -9.24 -2.24 1.17
N PRO A 60 -8.48 -3.20 1.69
CA PRO A 60 -7.45 -3.86 0.90
C PRO A 60 -8.05 -4.73 -0.20
N ASP A 61 -7.47 -4.64 -1.37
CA ASP A 61 -7.72 -5.53 -2.51
C ASP A 61 -6.45 -6.25 -2.97
N THR A 62 -5.31 -5.89 -2.38
CA THR A 62 -3.99 -6.42 -2.71
C THR A 62 -3.23 -6.70 -1.43
N PHE A 63 -2.65 -7.90 -1.31
CA PHE A 63 -1.75 -8.25 -0.22
C PHE A 63 -0.37 -8.58 -0.77
N LEU A 64 0.66 -8.04 -0.13
CA LEU A 64 2.06 -8.32 -0.45
C LEU A 64 2.71 -9.10 0.70
N ASP A 65 3.24 -10.28 0.41
CA ASP A 65 4.07 -11.03 1.36
C ASP A 65 5.38 -10.27 1.61
N ILE A 66 5.61 -9.91 2.87
CA ILE A 66 6.81 -9.21 3.31
C ILE A 66 7.62 -10.03 4.33
N THR A 67 7.36 -11.33 4.42
CA THR A 67 8.01 -12.20 5.43
C THR A 67 9.52 -12.11 5.33
N ASP A 68 10.09 -12.19 4.14
CA ASP A 68 11.54 -12.18 3.92
C ASP A 68 12.21 -10.82 4.20
N VAL A 69 11.43 -9.75 4.27
CA VAL A 69 11.93 -8.38 4.53
C VAL A 69 11.39 -7.80 5.83
N TRP A 70 10.72 -8.62 6.63
CA TRP A 70 10.09 -8.19 7.88
C TRP A 70 11.07 -7.53 8.84
N ASP A 71 12.24 -8.12 9.06
CA ASP A 71 13.22 -7.58 10.00
C ASP A 71 13.69 -6.18 9.58
N LYS A 72 13.85 -5.95 8.29
CA LYS A 72 14.18 -4.63 7.76
C LYS A 72 13.05 -3.62 7.99
N LYS A 73 11.81 -4.03 7.75
CA LYS A 73 10.63 -3.19 8.02
C LYS A 73 10.51 -2.88 9.51
N ARG A 74 10.68 -3.89 10.36
CA ARG A 74 10.61 -3.71 11.81
C ARG A 74 11.67 -2.74 12.31
N ALA A 75 12.91 -2.86 11.86
CA ALA A 75 13.98 -1.93 12.20
C ALA A 75 13.65 -0.50 11.75
N ALA A 76 13.04 -0.31 10.58
CA ALA A 76 12.61 0.99 10.10
C ALA A 76 11.50 1.61 10.99
N ILE A 77 10.53 0.80 11.44
CA ILE A 77 9.49 1.23 12.38
C ILE A 77 10.12 1.69 13.70
N GLU A 78 11.10 0.97 14.22
CA GLU A 78 11.80 1.27 15.47
C GLU A 78 12.64 2.57 15.42
N CYS A 79 12.97 3.06 14.23
CA CYS A 79 13.58 4.39 14.08
C CYS A 79 12.64 5.53 14.49
N MET A 80 11.32 5.28 14.56
CA MET A 80 10.32 6.25 14.99
C MET A 80 10.15 6.23 16.51
N GLN A 81 11.18 6.63 17.24
CA GLN A 81 11.24 6.58 18.71
C GLN A 81 10.12 7.34 19.41
N GLY A 82 9.62 8.43 18.83
CA GLY A 82 8.47 9.17 19.35
C GLY A 82 7.14 8.42 19.27
N GLN A 83 7.10 7.25 18.65
CA GLN A 83 5.88 6.45 18.42
C GLN A 83 6.05 4.98 18.83
N GLU A 84 6.79 4.71 19.89
CA GLU A 84 7.04 3.33 20.36
C GLU A 84 5.76 2.52 20.62
N HIS A 85 4.69 3.20 21.06
CA HIS A 85 3.39 2.58 21.27
C HIS A 85 2.78 1.96 20.00
N LEU A 86 3.23 2.37 18.80
CA LEU A 86 2.77 1.83 17.53
C LEU A 86 3.58 0.61 17.05
N TRP A 87 4.73 0.32 17.65
CA TRP A 87 5.59 -0.78 17.18
C TRP A 87 4.88 -2.13 17.24
N ASN A 88 4.20 -2.40 18.35
CA ASN A 88 3.43 -3.64 18.50
C ASN A 88 2.16 -3.61 17.64
N PHE A 89 1.53 -2.45 17.50
CA PHE A 89 0.36 -2.30 16.63
C PHE A 89 0.69 -2.73 15.18
N TYR A 90 1.75 -2.18 14.59
CA TYR A 90 2.15 -2.52 13.22
C TYR A 90 2.67 -3.94 13.07
N THR A 91 3.26 -4.51 14.11
CA THR A 91 3.64 -5.93 14.11
C THR A 91 2.40 -6.82 14.02
N ASN A 92 1.43 -6.60 14.90
CA ASN A 92 0.18 -7.35 14.92
C ASN A 92 -0.62 -7.16 13.61
N LEU A 93 -0.60 -5.95 13.06
CA LEU A 93 -1.23 -5.67 11.77
C LEU A 93 -0.59 -6.49 10.65
N ALA A 94 0.73 -6.52 10.57
CA ALA A 94 1.45 -7.28 9.55
C ALA A 94 1.20 -8.80 9.67
N GLU A 95 1.12 -9.34 10.89
CA GLU A 95 0.76 -10.75 11.13
C GLU A 95 -0.69 -11.03 10.71
N ASN A 96 -1.61 -10.13 11.02
CA ASN A 96 -3.01 -10.26 10.60
C ASN A 96 -3.14 -10.22 9.07
N ARG A 97 -2.41 -9.34 8.40
CA ARG A 97 -2.36 -9.29 6.92
C ARG A 97 -1.70 -10.54 6.34
N GLY A 98 -0.72 -11.14 7.01
CA GLY A 98 -0.18 -12.46 6.68
C GLY A 98 -1.26 -13.55 6.71
N ASN A 99 -2.13 -13.54 7.71
CA ASN A 99 -3.29 -14.42 7.78
C ASN A 99 -4.25 -14.22 6.58
N HIS A 100 -4.53 -12.95 6.23
CA HIS A 100 -5.38 -12.64 5.08
C HIS A 100 -4.72 -13.08 3.77
N PHE A 101 -3.42 -12.84 3.60
CA PHE A 101 -2.67 -13.32 2.44
C PHE A 101 -2.83 -14.83 2.26
N ARG A 102 -2.55 -15.63 3.30
CA ARG A 102 -2.65 -17.08 3.23
C ARG A 102 -4.06 -17.56 2.86
N ARG A 103 -5.09 -16.94 3.41
CA ARG A 103 -6.50 -17.31 3.11
C ARG A 103 -6.92 -16.99 1.68
N ASN A 104 -6.36 -15.93 1.09
CA ASN A 104 -6.74 -15.49 -0.24
C ASN A 104 -5.81 -16.01 -1.35
N SER A 105 -4.67 -16.62 -1.02
CA SER A 105 -3.72 -17.18 -1.99
C SER A 105 -3.90 -18.67 -2.29
N GLY A 106 -5.09 -19.21 -2.06
CA GLY A 106 -5.36 -20.65 -2.22
C GLY A 106 -4.62 -21.53 -1.20
N GLY A 107 -4.16 -20.92 -0.12
CA GLY A 107 -3.11 -21.36 0.77
C GLY A 107 -3.35 -22.57 1.67
N MET A 108 -4.47 -23.29 1.51
CA MET A 108 -4.64 -24.56 2.24
C MET A 108 -3.98 -25.75 1.55
N ALA A 109 -3.57 -25.61 0.29
CA ALA A 109 -3.04 -26.72 -0.52
C ALA A 109 -1.76 -26.37 -1.31
N GLY A 110 -0.91 -25.47 -0.81
CA GLY A 110 0.37 -25.14 -1.46
C GLY A 110 0.67 -23.63 -1.56
N GLY A 111 -0.12 -22.82 -0.87
CA GLY A 111 0.14 -21.38 -0.78
C GLY A 111 1.40 -21.07 0.02
N ARG A 112 2.02 -19.92 -0.27
CA ARG A 112 3.19 -19.46 0.47
C ARG A 112 2.85 -19.27 1.95
N PRO A 113 3.71 -19.72 2.87
CA PRO A 113 3.51 -19.55 4.31
C PRO A 113 3.85 -18.12 4.75
N ALA A 114 3.22 -17.12 4.14
CA ALA A 114 3.42 -15.72 4.50
C ALA A 114 3.09 -15.51 5.98
N ARG A 115 4.08 -15.17 6.79
CA ARG A 115 3.87 -14.81 8.19
C ARG A 115 3.44 -13.35 8.31
N TYR A 116 4.10 -12.49 7.55
CA TYR A 116 3.86 -11.06 7.53
C TYR A 116 3.45 -10.60 6.13
N ALA A 117 2.45 -9.74 6.05
CA ALA A 117 2.06 -9.11 4.80
C ALA A 117 1.69 -7.65 5.01
N GLU A 118 1.65 -6.90 3.92
CA GLU A 118 1.06 -5.56 3.83
C GLU A 118 -0.20 -5.60 2.98
N GLY A 119 -1.18 -4.80 3.38
CA GLY A 119 -2.38 -4.57 2.59
C GLY A 119 -2.29 -3.27 1.81
N PHE A 120 -2.81 -3.31 0.58
CA PHE A 120 -2.93 -2.14 -0.28
C PHE A 120 -4.33 -2.07 -0.88
N GLN A 121 -4.76 -0.85 -1.18
CA GLN A 121 -5.96 -0.58 -1.95
C GLN A 121 -5.55 -0.03 -3.32
N SER A 122 -6.00 -0.65 -4.40
CA SER A 122 -5.79 -0.13 -5.76
C SER A 122 -6.71 1.06 -6.00
N VAL A 123 -6.16 2.16 -6.54
CA VAL A 123 -6.97 3.32 -6.95
C VAL A 123 -7.66 3.05 -8.29
N TYR A 124 -6.99 2.31 -9.17
CA TYR A 124 -7.48 2.00 -10.51
C TYR A 124 -7.61 0.49 -10.70
N PRO A 125 -8.53 0.04 -11.56
CA PRO A 125 -8.65 -1.37 -11.89
C PRO A 125 -7.32 -1.95 -12.35
N ARG A 126 -7.03 -3.17 -11.91
CA ARG A 126 -5.89 -3.93 -12.43
C ARG A 126 -6.28 -4.57 -13.76
N THR A 127 -5.41 -4.48 -14.73
CA THR A 127 -5.54 -5.20 -16.00
C THR A 127 -4.70 -6.48 -15.94
N VAL A 128 -5.26 -7.56 -16.41
CA VAL A 128 -4.60 -8.86 -16.52
C VAL A 128 -4.85 -9.40 -17.91
N ASP A 129 -3.90 -10.15 -18.45
CA ASP A 129 -4.02 -10.72 -19.80
C ASP A 129 -4.84 -12.02 -19.80
N GLU A 130 -4.93 -12.70 -18.64
CA GLU A 130 -5.67 -13.96 -18.45
C GLU A 130 -6.32 -13.99 -17.06
N LEU A 131 -7.43 -14.75 -16.95
CA LEU A 131 -8.15 -15.07 -15.72
C LEU A 131 -8.08 -16.56 -15.42
#